data_d0c1f552e3e669bcb7a1bb593d6accee
#
_entry.id   d0c1f552e3e669bcb7a1bb593d6accee
#
_cell.length_a   1.000
_cell.length_b   1.000
_cell.length_c   1.000
_cell.angle_alpha   90.00
_cell.angle_beta   90.00
_cell.angle_gamma   90.00
#
_symmetry.space_group_name_H-M   'P 1'
#
loop_
_entity.id
_entity.type
_entity.pdbx_description
1 polymer ?
#
loop_
_entity_poly.entity_id
_entity_poly.type
_entity_poly.pdbx_seq_one_letter_code
_entity_poly.pdbx_strand_id
1 'polypeptide(L)'
;DIEKLRWREVQQQGEFTRIIFKQKKTGGQEYLDINPQAVQYMGQRRDPDDRVFVGFKYSSYMIAELRMWAVRAGITKDITFHSGRHTFAVLMLDLGADIYTVQKLLGHKEISTTQVYAKVLDKKKQEAVSMIPDIFSADDNEE
;
A
#
# COMPACT_ATOMS: atom_id res chain seq x y z
N ASP A 1 14.02 -3.15 -2.23
CA ASP A 1 14.39 -1.97 -1.45
C ASP A 1 14.35 -2.25 0.07
N ILE A 2 13.31 -2.91 0.60
CA ILE A 2 13.18 -3.27 2.04
C ILE A 2 14.43 -3.99 2.59
N GLU A 3 15.00 -4.93 1.84
CA GLU A 3 16.20 -5.69 2.24
C GLU A 3 17.39 -4.80 2.59
N LYS A 4 17.48 -3.61 1.98
CA LYS A 4 18.60 -2.69 2.14
C LYS A 4 18.30 -1.52 3.05
N LEU A 5 17.06 -1.35 3.49
CA LEU A 5 16.62 -0.23 4.31
C LEU A 5 17.44 -0.15 5.61
N ARG A 6 17.98 1.03 5.89
CA ARG A 6 18.76 1.33 7.09
C ARG A 6 18.04 2.33 7.98
N TRP A 7 18.35 2.33 9.25
CA TRP A 7 17.72 3.22 10.22
C TRP A 7 17.97 4.71 9.95
N ARG A 8 19.05 5.09 9.30
CA ARG A 8 19.32 6.47 8.85
C ARG A 8 18.33 6.97 7.80
N GLU A 9 17.70 6.04 7.05
CA GLU A 9 16.70 6.35 6.02
C GLU A 9 15.29 6.49 6.61
N VAL A 10 15.11 6.17 7.91
CA VAL A 10 13.85 6.27 8.65
C VAL A 10 13.92 7.50 9.54
N GLN A 11 13.14 8.54 9.22
CA GLN A 11 13.19 9.83 9.87
C GLN A 11 11.83 10.22 10.42
N GLN A 12 11.82 10.89 11.59
CA GLN A 12 10.60 11.48 12.12
C GLN A 12 10.35 12.83 11.43
N GLN A 13 9.13 13.03 10.92
CA GLN A 13 8.69 14.26 10.27
C GLN A 13 7.36 14.69 10.91
N GLY A 14 7.43 15.47 12.00
CA GLY A 14 6.24 15.81 12.78
C GLY A 14 5.54 14.55 13.30
N GLU A 15 4.27 14.37 12.95
CA GLU A 15 3.47 13.21 13.37
C GLU A 15 3.70 11.95 12.51
N PHE A 16 4.40 12.07 11.39
CA PHE A 16 4.65 10.96 10.47
C PHE A 16 6.09 10.46 10.56
N THR A 17 6.27 9.19 10.28
CA THR A 17 7.58 8.62 10.03
C THR A 17 7.79 8.52 8.53
N ARG A 18 8.87 9.11 8.03
CA ARG A 18 9.24 9.15 6.62
C ARG A 18 10.42 8.22 6.34
N ILE A 19 10.27 7.38 5.33
CA ILE A 19 11.35 6.60 4.75
C ILE A 19 11.87 7.37 3.54
N ILE A 20 13.15 7.71 3.53
CA ILE A 20 13.82 8.37 2.40
C ILE A 20 14.84 7.39 1.84
N PHE A 21 14.62 6.93 0.62
CA PHE A 21 15.45 5.90 0.02
C PHE A 21 15.77 6.18 -1.45
N LYS A 22 16.86 5.62 -1.92
CA LYS A 22 17.22 5.68 -3.34
C LYS A 22 16.65 4.46 -4.05
N GLN A 23 15.73 4.68 -4.98
CA GLN A 23 15.10 3.60 -5.71
C GLN A 23 16.13 2.88 -6.59
N LYS A 24 16.26 1.56 -6.44
CA LYS A 24 17.27 0.76 -7.16
C LYS A 24 17.11 0.81 -8.68
N LYS A 25 15.87 0.82 -9.17
CA LYS A 25 15.55 0.74 -10.60
C LYS A 25 15.78 2.06 -11.35
N THR A 26 15.54 3.18 -10.70
CA THR A 26 15.55 4.51 -11.34
C THR A 26 16.71 5.39 -10.88
N GLY A 27 17.34 5.05 -9.75
CA GLY A 27 18.37 5.85 -9.12
C GLY A 27 17.87 7.16 -8.48
N GLY A 28 16.57 7.47 -8.61
CA GLY A 28 15.95 8.64 -8.00
C GLY A 28 15.79 8.50 -6.49
N GLN A 29 15.81 9.63 -5.79
CA GLN A 29 15.45 9.70 -4.38
C GLN A 29 13.92 9.70 -4.28
N GLU A 30 13.40 8.79 -3.48
CA GLU A 30 11.98 8.64 -3.20
C GLU A 30 11.75 8.76 -1.70
N TYR A 31 10.56 9.17 -1.33
CA TYR A 31 10.13 9.19 0.06
C TYR A 31 8.76 8.54 0.20
N LEU A 32 8.54 7.93 1.35
CA LEU A 32 7.28 7.29 1.70
C LEU A 32 6.97 7.60 3.17
N ASP A 33 5.85 8.24 3.41
CA ASP A 33 5.33 8.41 4.76
C ASP A 33 4.59 7.13 5.18
N ILE A 34 4.89 6.66 6.38
CA ILE A 34 4.32 5.45 6.95
C ILE A 34 3.60 5.76 8.25
N ASN A 35 2.56 4.99 8.52
CA ASN A 35 1.77 5.13 9.72
C ASN A 35 2.44 4.47 10.94
N PRO A 36 2.01 4.79 12.18
CA PRO A 36 2.58 4.22 13.40
C PRO A 36 2.51 2.69 13.45
N GLN A 37 1.48 2.08 12.86
CA GLN A 37 1.36 0.62 12.79
C GLN A 37 2.49 -0.01 11.96
N ALA A 38 2.85 0.59 10.83
CA ALA A 38 3.96 0.12 10.01
C ALA A 38 5.30 0.26 10.75
N VAL A 39 5.46 1.33 11.55
CA VAL A 39 6.65 1.55 12.38
C VAL A 39 6.82 0.43 13.41
N GLN A 40 5.74 -0.04 14.03
CA GLN A 40 5.78 -1.14 15.01
C GLN A 40 6.41 -2.42 14.42
N TYR A 41 6.14 -2.71 13.14
CA TYR A 41 6.72 -3.88 12.46
C TYR A 41 8.22 -3.74 12.13
N MET A 42 8.79 -2.55 12.24
CA MET A 42 10.23 -2.34 12.09
C MET A 42 11.02 -2.75 13.34
N GLY A 43 10.33 -2.87 14.48
CA GLY A 43 10.96 -3.18 15.77
C GLY A 43 11.67 -1.98 16.39
N GLN A 44 12.56 -2.25 17.33
CA GLN A 44 13.31 -1.18 18.01
C GLN A 44 14.36 -0.57 17.09
N ARG A 45 14.44 0.76 17.14
CA ARG A 45 15.47 1.52 16.41
C ARG A 45 16.86 1.13 16.93
N ARG A 46 17.78 0.93 15.97
CA ARG A 46 19.19 0.63 16.23
C ARG A 46 20.08 1.72 15.66
N ASP A 47 21.36 1.42 15.53
CA ASP A 47 22.32 2.38 14.96
C ASP A 47 21.92 2.80 13.54
N PRO A 48 22.21 4.05 13.15
CA PRO A 48 21.81 4.59 11.85
C PRO A 48 22.21 3.73 10.65
N ASP A 49 23.33 3.05 10.73
CA ASP A 49 23.87 2.21 9.66
C ASP A 49 23.38 0.77 9.70
N ASP A 50 22.67 0.37 10.74
CA ASP A 50 22.07 -0.95 10.85
C ASP A 50 20.89 -1.10 9.87
N ARG A 51 20.71 -2.34 9.40
CA ARG A 51 19.51 -2.68 8.62
C ARG A 51 18.29 -2.73 9.52
N VAL A 52 17.18 -2.18 9.02
CA VAL A 52 15.88 -2.26 9.71
C VAL A 52 15.45 -3.72 9.83
N PHE A 53 15.50 -4.47 8.73
CA PHE A 53 15.10 -5.88 8.69
C PHE A 53 16.34 -6.78 8.62
N VAL A 54 16.86 -7.15 9.79
CA VAL A 54 18.03 -8.03 9.88
C VAL A 54 17.66 -9.44 9.47
N GLY A 55 18.52 -10.06 8.65
CA GLY A 55 18.31 -11.44 8.17
C GLY A 55 17.30 -11.55 7.02
N PHE A 56 16.55 -10.50 6.70
CA PHE A 56 15.67 -10.52 5.54
C PHE A 56 16.49 -10.46 4.24
N LYS A 57 16.29 -11.46 3.39
CA LYS A 57 16.87 -11.53 2.04
C LYS A 57 15.81 -12.04 1.07
N TYR A 58 15.46 -11.23 0.08
CA TYR A 58 14.55 -11.67 -0.97
C TYR A 58 15.20 -12.77 -1.81
N SER A 59 14.70 -13.98 -1.70
CA SER A 59 15.26 -15.17 -2.34
C SER A 59 14.17 -16.19 -2.63
N SER A 60 14.48 -17.19 -3.47
CA SER A 60 13.57 -18.32 -3.74
C SER A 60 13.18 -19.05 -2.47
N TYR A 61 14.09 -19.16 -1.49
CA TYR A 61 13.81 -19.73 -0.18
C TYR A 61 12.71 -18.96 0.55
N MET A 62 12.81 -17.62 0.65
CA MET A 62 11.78 -16.78 1.30
C MET A 62 10.43 -16.85 0.59
N ILE A 63 10.42 -17.00 -0.73
CA ILE A 63 9.18 -17.19 -1.50
C ILE A 63 8.55 -18.53 -1.14
N ALA A 64 9.35 -19.60 -1.03
CA ALA A 64 8.87 -20.92 -0.63
C ALA A 64 8.33 -20.91 0.81
N GLU A 65 9.03 -20.27 1.76
CA GLU A 65 8.55 -20.12 3.13
C GLU A 65 7.22 -19.38 3.21
N LEU A 66 7.05 -18.28 2.45
CA LEU A 66 5.78 -17.55 2.37
C LEU A 66 4.64 -18.44 1.87
N ARG A 67 4.89 -19.25 0.84
CA ARG A 67 3.90 -20.20 0.32
C ARG A 67 3.55 -21.27 1.34
N MET A 68 4.55 -21.84 2.00
CA MET A 68 4.34 -22.85 3.06
C MET A 68 3.55 -22.27 4.23
N TRP A 69 3.83 -21.02 4.61
CA TRP A 69 3.06 -20.31 5.62
C TRP A 69 1.60 -20.13 5.21
N ALA A 70 1.33 -19.69 3.96
CA ALA A 70 -0.02 -19.55 3.43
C ALA A 70 -0.78 -20.89 3.44
N VAL A 71 -0.15 -21.98 3.01
CA VAL A 71 -0.75 -23.32 3.03
C VAL A 71 -1.10 -23.75 4.45
N ARG A 72 -0.18 -23.56 5.42
CA ARG A 72 -0.42 -23.87 6.84
C ARG A 72 -1.57 -23.05 7.43
N ALA A 73 -1.78 -21.83 6.93
CA ALA A 73 -2.91 -20.96 7.31
C ALA A 73 -4.22 -21.30 6.57
N GLY A 74 -4.25 -22.37 5.78
CA GLY A 74 -5.43 -22.76 4.98
C GLY A 74 -5.71 -21.85 3.79
N ILE A 75 -4.76 -21.02 3.37
CA ILE A 75 -4.90 -20.11 2.24
C ILE A 75 -4.56 -20.88 0.95
N THR A 76 -5.55 -21.06 0.07
CA THR A 76 -5.41 -21.77 -1.19
C THR A 76 -4.94 -20.90 -2.35
N LYS A 77 -4.96 -19.56 -2.18
CA LYS A 77 -4.50 -18.60 -3.19
C LYS A 77 -2.98 -18.54 -3.23
N ASP A 78 -2.42 -18.37 -4.43
CA ASP A 78 -0.98 -18.12 -4.57
C ASP A 78 -0.61 -16.74 -4.03
N ILE A 79 -0.05 -16.71 -2.83
CA ILE A 79 0.37 -15.49 -2.15
C ILE A 79 1.86 -15.23 -2.43
N THR A 80 2.15 -14.04 -2.88
CA THR A 80 3.49 -13.54 -3.14
C THR A 80 3.74 -12.23 -2.40
N PHE A 81 4.99 -11.78 -2.31
CA PHE A 81 5.28 -10.44 -1.78
C PHE A 81 4.60 -9.33 -2.59
N HIS A 82 4.34 -9.56 -3.87
CA HIS A 82 3.62 -8.62 -4.73
C HIS A 82 2.12 -8.53 -4.38
N SER A 83 1.55 -9.59 -3.81
CA SER A 83 0.16 -9.59 -3.33
C SER A 83 -0.09 -8.52 -2.26
N GLY A 84 0.87 -8.29 -1.35
CA GLY A 84 0.78 -7.20 -0.37
C GLY A 84 0.68 -5.82 -1.03
N ARG A 85 1.44 -5.60 -2.10
CA ARG A 85 1.38 -4.37 -2.89
C ARG A 85 0.03 -4.19 -3.59
N HIS A 86 -0.52 -5.25 -4.18
CA HIS A 86 -1.86 -5.22 -4.79
C HIS A 86 -2.93 -4.94 -3.74
N THR A 87 -2.86 -5.62 -2.59
CA THR A 87 -3.80 -5.41 -1.48
C THR A 87 -3.76 -3.96 -0.99
N PHE A 88 -2.57 -3.40 -0.82
CA PHE A 88 -2.40 -1.99 -0.44
C PHE A 88 -3.07 -1.04 -1.44
N ALA A 89 -2.85 -1.25 -2.75
CA ALA A 89 -3.44 -0.41 -3.79
C ALA A 89 -4.97 -0.45 -3.76
N VAL A 90 -5.54 -1.65 -3.69
CA VAL A 90 -7.00 -1.84 -3.63
C VAL A 90 -7.57 -1.22 -2.36
N LEU A 91 -6.94 -1.46 -1.21
CA LEU A 91 -7.37 -0.90 0.07
C LEU A 91 -7.36 0.63 0.07
N MET A 92 -6.31 1.26 -0.45
CA MET A 92 -6.22 2.73 -0.53
C MET A 92 -7.33 3.32 -1.40
N LEU A 93 -7.61 2.71 -2.56
CA LEU A 93 -8.70 3.13 -3.44
C LEU A 93 -10.06 2.91 -2.77
N ASP A 94 -10.24 1.81 -2.06
CA ASP A 94 -11.48 1.49 -1.34
C ASP A 94 -11.72 2.48 -0.18
N LEU A 95 -10.68 2.91 0.49
CA LEU A 95 -10.72 3.96 1.52
C LEU A 95 -10.91 5.38 0.95
N GLY A 96 -10.97 5.54 -0.37
CA GLY A 96 -11.26 6.83 -1.02
C GLY A 96 -10.04 7.61 -1.50
N ALA A 97 -8.84 7.06 -1.44
CA ALA A 97 -7.69 7.69 -2.06
C ALA A 97 -7.87 7.74 -3.58
N ASP A 98 -7.48 8.85 -4.20
CA ASP A 98 -7.50 8.96 -5.65
C ASP A 98 -6.37 8.14 -6.31
N ILE A 99 -6.56 7.81 -7.59
CA ILE A 99 -5.65 6.94 -8.32
C ILE A 99 -4.24 7.54 -8.49
N TYR A 100 -4.11 8.87 -8.54
CA TYR A 100 -2.80 9.54 -8.65
C TYR A 100 -2.04 9.44 -7.34
N THR A 101 -2.71 9.61 -6.22
CA THR A 101 -2.13 9.39 -4.89
C THR A 101 -1.64 7.95 -4.76
N VAL A 102 -2.46 6.96 -5.15
CA VAL A 102 -2.06 5.54 -5.12
C VAL A 102 -0.88 5.27 -6.06
N GLN A 103 -0.88 5.86 -7.26
CA GLN A 103 0.25 5.79 -8.20
C GLN A 103 1.55 6.26 -7.55
N LYS A 104 1.51 7.42 -6.89
CA LYS A 104 2.68 8.01 -6.20
C LYS A 104 3.15 7.13 -5.05
N LEU A 105 2.25 6.68 -4.19
CA LEU A 105 2.56 5.78 -3.07
C LEU A 105 3.19 4.46 -3.54
N LEU A 106 2.75 3.95 -4.70
CA LEU A 106 3.32 2.76 -5.31
C LEU A 106 4.63 3.03 -6.08
N GLY A 107 5.01 4.28 -6.32
CA GLY A 107 6.18 4.62 -7.14
C GLY A 107 6.03 4.18 -8.59
N HIS A 108 4.81 4.14 -9.14
CA HIS A 108 4.57 3.86 -10.55
C HIS A 108 4.87 5.10 -11.39
N LYS A 109 5.70 4.96 -12.42
CA LYS A 109 5.98 6.06 -13.35
C LYS A 109 4.77 6.40 -14.20
N GLU A 110 4.09 5.36 -14.72
CA GLU A 110 2.94 5.49 -15.59
C GLU A 110 1.64 5.16 -14.85
N ILE A 111 0.62 5.99 -15.05
CA ILE A 111 -0.71 5.79 -14.47
C ILE A 111 -1.36 4.50 -14.93
N SER A 112 -1.09 4.08 -16.18
CA SER A 112 -1.59 2.83 -16.76
C SER A 112 -1.27 1.61 -15.90
N THR A 113 -0.12 1.60 -15.23
CA THR A 113 0.26 0.53 -14.28
C THR A 113 -0.67 0.47 -13.07
N THR A 114 -1.27 1.59 -12.67
CA THR A 114 -2.20 1.68 -11.54
C THR A 114 -3.65 1.45 -12.00
N GLN A 115 -3.96 1.68 -13.27
CA GLN A 115 -5.30 1.47 -13.85
C GLN A 115 -5.79 0.02 -13.79
N VAL A 116 -4.91 -0.96 -13.55
CA VAL A 116 -5.32 -2.35 -13.31
C VAL A 116 -6.28 -2.48 -12.12
N TYR A 117 -6.31 -1.48 -11.25
CA TYR A 117 -7.22 -1.39 -10.11
C TYR A 117 -8.52 -0.60 -10.40
N ALA A 118 -8.76 -0.21 -11.66
CA ALA A 118 -9.89 0.65 -12.05
C ALA A 118 -11.26 0.08 -11.67
N LYS A 119 -11.40 -1.25 -11.60
CA LYS A 119 -12.64 -1.91 -11.16
C LYS A 119 -13.11 -1.48 -9.76
N VAL A 120 -12.17 -1.15 -8.87
CA VAL A 120 -12.50 -0.62 -7.52
C VAL A 120 -13.14 0.77 -7.63
N LEU A 121 -12.62 1.60 -8.55
CA LEU A 121 -13.16 2.94 -8.80
C LEU A 121 -14.56 2.89 -9.43
N ASP A 122 -14.83 1.91 -10.29
CA ASP A 122 -16.14 1.76 -10.94
C ASP A 122 -17.23 1.42 -9.91
N LYS A 123 -16.93 0.56 -8.93
CA LYS A 123 -17.82 0.31 -7.79
C LYS A 123 -18.13 1.61 -7.02
N LYS A 124 -17.10 2.41 -6.74
CA LYS A 124 -17.26 3.69 -6.03
C LYS A 124 -18.10 4.71 -6.83
N LYS A 125 -17.98 4.74 -8.16
CA LYS A 125 -18.85 5.57 -9.00
C LYS A 125 -20.31 5.17 -8.88
N GLN A 126 -20.61 3.88 -8.89
CA GLN A 126 -21.97 3.37 -8.71
C GLN A 126 -22.52 3.75 -7.33
N GLU A 127 -21.73 3.58 -6.26
CA GLU A 127 -22.08 4.00 -4.92
C GLU A 127 -22.37 5.50 -4.85
N ALA A 128 -21.50 6.33 -5.45
CA ALA A 128 -21.67 7.80 -5.49
C ALA A 128 -22.95 8.23 -6.21
N VAL A 129 -23.28 7.59 -7.34
CA VAL A 129 -24.52 7.87 -8.07
C VAL A 129 -25.76 7.50 -7.24
N SER A 130 -25.70 6.39 -6.50
CA SER A 130 -26.82 5.95 -5.64
C SER A 130 -27.06 6.87 -4.43
N MET A 131 -26.11 7.75 -4.11
CA MET A 131 -26.26 8.75 -3.03
C MET A 131 -26.99 10.01 -3.48
N ILE A 132 -27.26 10.18 -4.78
CA ILE A 132 -28.04 11.33 -5.29
C ILE A 132 -29.48 11.15 -4.81
N PRO A 133 -30.02 12.09 -4.00
CA PRO A 133 -31.39 11.98 -3.51
C PRO A 133 -32.37 12.09 -4.66
N ASP A 134 -33.46 11.34 -4.59
CA ASP A 134 -34.59 11.50 -5.50
C ASP A 134 -35.32 12.80 -5.15
N ILE A 135 -35.15 13.82 -5.98
CA ILE A 135 -35.77 15.14 -5.77
C ILE A 135 -37.25 15.17 -6.19
N PHE A 136 -37.74 14.13 -6.84
CA PHE A 136 -39.14 14.05 -7.31
C PHE A 136 -40.07 13.27 -6.37
N SER A 137 -39.55 12.54 -5.37
CA SER A 137 -40.33 11.78 -4.44
C SER A 137 -40.83 12.59 -3.22
N ALA A 138 -40.53 13.89 -3.13
CA ALA A 138 -40.88 14.73 -1.98
C ALA A 138 -42.26 15.41 -2.08
N ASP A 139 -42.95 15.36 -3.23
CA ASP A 139 -44.18 16.15 -3.46
C ASP A 139 -45.51 15.38 -3.36
N ASP A 140 -45.52 14.08 -3.00
CA ASP A 140 -46.78 13.30 -2.99
C ASP A 140 -47.41 13.11 -1.60
N ASN A 141 -47.04 13.91 -0.60
CA ASN A 141 -47.66 13.80 0.75
C ASN A 141 -48.22 15.14 1.31
N GLU A 142 -48.77 16.02 0.47
CA GLU A 142 -49.64 17.09 0.94
C GLU A 142 -50.95 17.07 0.15
N GLU A 143 -51.90 16.20 0.55
CA GLU A 143 -53.36 16.40 0.42
C GLU A 143 -54.06 15.81 1.65
#